data_92ac29a5f293982ac4134c2949e12156
#
_entry.id   92ac29a5f293982ac4134c2949e12156
#
_cell.length_a   1.000
_cell.length_b   1.000
_cell.length_c   1.000
_cell.angle_alpha   90.00
_cell.angle_beta   90.00
_cell.angle_gamma   90.00
#
_symmetry.space_group_name_H-M   'P 1'
#
loop_
_entity.id
_entity.type
_entity.pdbx_description
1 polymer ?
#
loop_
_entity_poly.entity_id
_entity_poly.type
_entity_poly.pdbx_seq_one_letter_code
_entity_poly.pdbx_strand_id
1 'polypeptide(L)'
;IMHLDVDDLKSKREDNSPYEISVKIFDLHSKIAKYFIQKNSLTFFMGGDNYMVVASSEAKNSVQSFIDMIKNNDNISLNCGIGNAQTSRDAVKLATKSLDTIRDIRDSGKPKPDVYEL
;
A
#
# COMPACT_ATOMS: atom_id res chain seq x y z
N ILE A 1 -0.52 -9.64 -7.15
CA ILE A 1 -0.88 -9.16 -5.81
C ILE A 1 -0.06 -7.92 -5.48
N MET A 2 -0.74 -6.89 -4.99
CA MET A 2 -0.10 -5.72 -4.41
C MET A 2 -0.38 -5.68 -2.91
N HIS A 3 0.64 -5.40 -2.12
CA HIS A 3 0.51 -5.18 -0.68
C HIS A 3 0.86 -3.72 -0.40
N LEU A 4 -0.14 -2.96 0.08
CA LEU A 4 0.03 -1.56 0.42
C LEU A 4 0.05 -1.37 1.93
N ASP A 5 0.88 -0.45 2.40
CA ASP A 5 0.86 0.02 3.78
C ASP A 5 1.12 1.52 3.86
N VAL A 6 0.83 2.09 5.02
CA VAL A 6 1.13 3.50 5.28
C VAL A 6 2.59 3.63 5.71
N ASP A 7 3.34 4.48 5.02
CA ASP A 7 4.71 4.76 5.40
C ASP A 7 4.73 5.58 6.70
N ASP A 8 5.59 5.17 7.62
CA ASP A 8 5.83 5.89 8.88
C ASP A 8 4.55 6.16 9.70
N LEU A 9 3.69 5.14 9.82
CA LEU A 9 2.46 5.24 10.63
C LEU A 9 2.76 5.62 12.08
N LYS A 10 3.93 5.24 12.61
CA LYS A 10 4.34 5.55 13.97
C LYS A 10 4.40 7.06 14.23
N SER A 11 4.96 7.85 13.31
CA SER A 11 5.00 9.31 13.49
C SER A 11 3.60 9.92 13.44
N LYS A 12 2.70 9.36 12.61
CA LYS A 12 1.30 9.80 12.56
C LYS A 12 0.55 9.50 13.86
N ARG A 13 0.91 8.43 14.58
CA ARG A 13 0.33 8.10 15.88
C ARG A 13 0.73 9.07 16.98
N GLU A 14 1.86 9.74 16.84
CA GLU A 14 2.30 10.76 17.78
C GLU A 14 1.43 12.02 17.71
N ASP A 15 0.92 12.35 16.52
CA ASP A 15 0.13 13.56 16.26
C ASP A 15 -1.38 13.32 16.32
N ASN A 16 -1.84 12.07 16.35
CA ASN A 16 -3.26 11.72 16.29
C ASN A 16 -3.63 10.70 17.38
N SER A 17 -4.86 10.78 17.86
CA SER A 17 -5.41 9.76 18.76
C SER A 17 -5.61 8.43 18.02
N PRO A 18 -5.69 7.30 18.76
CA PRO A 18 -6.02 5.99 18.15
C PRO A 18 -7.34 6.03 17.37
N TYR A 19 -8.32 6.80 17.80
CA TYR A 19 -9.61 6.94 17.13
C TYR A 19 -9.46 7.66 15.79
N GLU A 20 -8.67 8.73 15.74
CA GLU A 20 -8.38 9.49 14.52
C GLU A 20 -7.61 8.64 13.51
N ILE A 21 -6.63 7.86 13.98
CA ILE A 21 -5.88 6.92 13.15
C ILE A 21 -6.83 5.88 12.54
N SER A 22 -7.73 5.32 13.35
CA SER A 22 -8.72 4.33 12.88
C SER A 22 -9.60 4.89 11.77
N VAL A 23 -10.10 6.12 11.93
CA VAL A 23 -10.91 6.78 10.91
C VAL A 23 -10.12 6.96 9.62
N LYS A 24 -8.87 7.40 9.69
CA LYS A 24 -8.00 7.58 8.52
C LYS A 24 -7.75 6.26 7.80
N ILE A 25 -7.54 5.16 8.53
CA ILE A 25 -7.32 3.83 7.95
C ILE A 25 -8.58 3.35 7.20
N PHE A 26 -9.78 3.53 7.77
CA PHE A 26 -11.03 3.13 7.10
C PHE A 26 -11.34 4.02 5.90
N ASP A 27 -11.09 5.32 5.99
CA ASP A 27 -11.25 6.24 4.86
C ASP A 27 -10.30 5.87 3.72
N LEU A 28 -9.07 5.55 4.04
CA LEU A 28 -8.06 5.09 3.07
C LEU A 28 -8.49 3.78 2.41
N HIS A 29 -9.04 2.83 3.18
CA HIS A 29 -9.58 1.58 2.61
C HIS A 29 -10.65 1.87 1.55
N SER A 30 -11.58 2.77 1.87
CA SER A 30 -12.62 3.18 0.92
C SER A 30 -12.03 3.76 -0.37
N LYS A 31 -11.03 4.62 -0.27
CA LYS A 31 -10.37 5.25 -1.42
C LYS A 31 -9.63 4.23 -2.28
N ILE A 32 -8.90 3.32 -1.65
CA ILE A 32 -8.19 2.22 -2.35
C ILE A 32 -9.21 1.35 -3.09
N ALA A 33 -10.25 0.91 -2.40
CA ALA A 33 -11.28 0.04 -2.99
C ALA A 33 -11.98 0.69 -4.18
N LYS A 34 -12.39 1.95 -4.05
CA LYS A 34 -13.05 2.70 -5.12
C LYS A 34 -12.17 2.90 -6.34
N TYR A 35 -10.90 3.20 -6.13
CA TYR A 35 -9.95 3.40 -7.22
C TYR A 35 -9.71 2.09 -7.98
N PHE A 36 -9.38 1.03 -7.25
CA PHE A 36 -8.95 -0.22 -7.88
C PHE A 36 -10.11 -1.07 -8.41
N ILE A 37 -11.35 -0.92 -7.92
CA ILE A 37 -12.48 -1.61 -8.54
C ILE A 37 -12.70 -1.14 -9.98
N GLN A 38 -12.41 0.12 -10.28
CA GLN A 38 -12.48 0.66 -11.63
C GLN A 38 -11.33 0.17 -12.52
N LYS A 39 -10.31 -0.42 -11.93
CA LYS A 39 -9.16 -1.05 -12.60
C LYS A 39 -9.30 -2.59 -12.62
N ASN A 40 -10.52 -3.10 -12.49
CA ASN A 40 -10.81 -4.54 -12.47
C ASN A 40 -10.02 -5.30 -11.39
N SER A 41 -9.88 -4.69 -10.22
CA SER A 41 -9.09 -5.21 -9.11
C SER A 41 -9.88 -5.16 -7.81
N LEU A 42 -9.59 -6.06 -6.89
CA LEU A 42 -10.28 -6.19 -5.61
C LEU A 42 -9.34 -5.84 -4.46
N THR A 43 -9.85 -5.07 -3.50
CA THR A 43 -9.11 -4.64 -2.32
C THR A 43 -9.61 -5.35 -1.08
N PHE A 44 -8.68 -5.84 -0.26
CA PHE A 44 -8.96 -6.50 1.01
C PHE A 44 -8.20 -5.80 2.13
N PHE A 45 -8.91 -5.50 3.22
CA PHE A 45 -8.29 -4.97 4.43
C PHE A 45 -7.65 -6.14 5.22
N MET A 46 -6.36 -6.00 5.54
CA MET A 46 -5.59 -7.06 6.20
C MET A 46 -5.29 -6.75 7.67
N GLY A 47 -5.89 -5.70 8.21
CA GLY A 47 -5.65 -5.26 9.59
C GLY A 47 -4.55 -4.22 9.70
N GLY A 48 -4.57 -3.44 10.78
CA GLY A 48 -3.63 -2.34 10.99
C GLY A 48 -3.70 -1.32 9.88
N ASP A 49 -2.60 -1.14 9.16
CA ASP A 49 -2.49 -0.26 7.99
C ASP A 49 -2.20 -1.05 6.71
N ASN A 50 -2.55 -2.32 6.68
CA ASN A 50 -2.21 -3.22 5.58
C ASN A 50 -3.42 -3.48 4.69
N TYR A 51 -3.22 -3.34 3.37
CA TYR A 51 -4.21 -3.59 2.34
C TYR A 51 -3.63 -4.50 1.29
N MET A 52 -4.42 -5.46 0.83
CA MET A 52 -4.04 -6.34 -0.27
C MET A 52 -4.94 -6.05 -1.46
N VAL A 53 -4.34 -5.89 -2.63
CA VAL A 53 -5.07 -5.73 -3.89
C VAL A 53 -4.77 -6.93 -4.77
N VAL A 54 -5.83 -7.63 -5.15
CA VAL A 54 -5.75 -8.63 -6.23
C VAL A 54 -5.86 -7.85 -7.53
N ALA A 55 -4.71 -7.62 -8.16
CA ALA A 55 -4.53 -6.57 -9.15
C ALA A 55 -4.47 -7.10 -10.57
N SER A 56 -5.16 -6.39 -11.47
CA SER A 56 -4.95 -6.49 -12.91
C SER A 56 -3.65 -5.79 -13.32
N SER A 57 -3.22 -6.00 -14.58
CA SER A 57 -2.10 -5.24 -15.14
C SER A 57 -2.39 -3.75 -15.18
N GLU A 58 -3.64 -3.35 -15.40
CA GLU A 58 -4.06 -1.95 -15.39
C GLU A 58 -3.85 -1.33 -13.99
N ALA A 59 -4.22 -2.04 -12.93
CA ALA A 59 -3.99 -1.60 -11.56
C ALA A 59 -2.49 -1.45 -11.26
N LYS A 60 -1.68 -2.41 -11.67
CA LYS A 60 -0.23 -2.36 -11.50
C LYS A 60 0.36 -1.13 -12.19
N ASN A 61 -0.07 -0.81 -13.40
CA ASN A 61 0.44 0.33 -14.16
C ASN A 61 -0.01 1.67 -13.59
N SER A 62 -1.07 1.72 -12.79
CA SER A 62 -1.63 2.96 -12.24
C SER A 62 -1.36 3.17 -10.75
N VAL A 63 -0.74 2.23 -10.06
CA VAL A 63 -0.57 2.31 -8.60
C VAL A 63 0.29 3.50 -8.17
N GLN A 64 1.33 3.85 -8.92
CA GLN A 64 2.15 5.02 -8.59
C GLN A 64 1.32 6.31 -8.66
N SER A 65 0.48 6.45 -9.69
CA SER A 65 -0.42 7.60 -9.81
C SER A 65 -1.40 7.69 -8.65
N PHE A 66 -1.91 6.55 -8.18
CA PHE A 66 -2.76 6.49 -7.00
C PHE A 66 -2.02 6.95 -5.74
N ILE A 67 -0.80 6.46 -5.54
CA ILE A 67 0.04 6.82 -4.38
C ILE A 67 0.31 8.33 -4.38
N ASP A 68 0.62 8.90 -5.53
CA ASP A 68 0.86 10.34 -5.68
C ASP A 68 -0.41 11.16 -5.37
N MET A 69 -1.56 10.69 -5.82
CA MET A 69 -2.85 11.33 -5.55
C MET A 69 -3.17 11.34 -4.05
N ILE A 70 -2.98 10.24 -3.36
CA ILE A 70 -3.20 10.14 -1.91
C ILE A 70 -2.22 11.04 -1.15
N LYS A 71 -0.97 11.11 -1.58
CA LYS A 71 0.02 12.02 -0.98
C LYS A 71 -0.41 13.48 -1.11
N ASN A 72 -0.86 13.87 -2.30
CA ASN A 72 -1.25 15.25 -2.57
C ASN A 72 -2.56 15.65 -1.89
N ASN A 73 -3.55 14.75 -1.86
CA ASN A 73 -4.89 15.06 -1.35
C ASN A 73 -5.04 14.82 0.16
N ASP A 74 -4.38 13.80 0.67
CA ASP A 74 -4.56 13.35 2.06
C ASP A 74 -3.31 13.49 2.92
N ASN A 75 -2.18 13.85 2.32
CA ASN A 75 -0.87 13.91 2.99
C ASN A 75 -0.50 12.58 3.67
N ILE A 76 -0.87 11.49 3.03
CA ILE A 76 -0.54 10.13 3.48
C ILE A 76 0.42 9.51 2.46
N SER A 77 1.56 9.02 2.94
CA SER A 77 2.53 8.31 2.10
C SER A 77 2.26 6.82 2.17
N LEU A 78 2.11 6.19 0.99
CA LEU A 78 1.89 4.75 0.87
C LEU A 78 3.11 4.08 0.27
N ASN A 79 3.36 2.85 0.73
CA ASN A 79 4.28 1.92 0.10
C ASN A 79 3.49 0.81 -0.57
N CYS A 80 4.00 0.29 -1.67
CA CYS A 80 3.38 -0.82 -2.39
C CYS A 80 4.42 -1.84 -2.81
N GLY A 81 4.32 -3.03 -2.25
CA GLY A 81 5.07 -4.20 -2.71
C GLY A 81 4.22 -4.99 -3.71
N ILE A 82 4.82 -5.38 -4.81
CA ILE A 82 4.16 -6.16 -5.87
C ILE A 82 4.78 -7.55 -5.93
N GLY A 83 3.92 -8.56 -6.02
CA GLY A 83 4.31 -9.94 -6.23
C GLY A 83 3.53 -10.54 -7.39
N ASN A 84 4.23 -11.17 -8.30
CA ASN A 84 3.67 -11.90 -9.43
C ASN A 84 4.22 -13.33 -9.41
N ALA A 85 3.31 -14.30 -9.37
CA ALA A 85 3.66 -15.71 -9.33
C ALA A 85 2.54 -16.57 -9.90
N GLN A 86 2.80 -17.86 -10.07
CA GLN A 86 1.81 -18.78 -10.64
C GLN A 86 0.68 -19.12 -9.68
N THR A 87 0.91 -19.00 -8.36
CA THR A 87 -0.12 -19.20 -7.35
C THR A 87 -0.33 -17.91 -6.57
N SER A 88 -1.55 -17.72 -6.08
CA SER A 88 -1.88 -16.56 -5.23
C SER A 88 -1.05 -16.54 -3.95
N ARG A 89 -0.82 -17.71 -3.36
CA ARG A 89 -0.01 -17.83 -2.14
C ARG A 89 1.42 -17.33 -2.34
N ASP A 90 2.06 -17.73 -3.43
CA ASP A 90 3.42 -17.30 -3.75
C ASP A 90 3.46 -15.81 -4.14
N ALA A 91 2.44 -15.33 -4.85
CA ALA A 91 2.32 -13.92 -5.20
C ALA A 91 2.19 -13.04 -3.94
N VAL A 92 1.41 -13.46 -2.94
CA VAL A 92 1.28 -12.74 -1.66
C VAL A 92 2.62 -12.70 -0.93
N LYS A 93 3.35 -13.82 -0.89
CA LYS A 93 4.69 -13.86 -0.28
C LYS A 93 5.66 -12.89 -0.95
N LEU A 94 5.67 -12.87 -2.28
CA LEU A 94 6.53 -11.95 -3.03
C LEU A 94 6.13 -10.49 -2.83
N ALA A 95 4.83 -10.19 -2.78
CA ALA A 95 4.35 -8.84 -2.51
C ALA A 95 4.80 -8.34 -1.14
N THR A 96 4.69 -9.18 -0.12
CA THR A 96 5.15 -8.85 1.24
C THR A 96 6.66 -8.67 1.29
N LYS A 97 7.41 -9.54 0.61
CA LYS A 97 8.87 -9.43 0.54
C LYS A 97 9.31 -8.17 -0.19
N SER A 98 8.60 -7.79 -1.24
CA SER A 98 8.84 -6.53 -1.96
C SER A 98 8.61 -5.32 -1.03
N LEU A 99 7.54 -5.35 -0.24
CA LEU A 99 7.24 -4.31 0.74
C LEU A 99 8.32 -4.23 1.82
N ASP A 100 8.77 -5.36 2.33
CA ASP A 100 9.87 -5.41 3.30
C ASP A 100 11.15 -4.83 2.73
N THR A 101 11.42 -5.03 1.44
CA THR A 101 12.56 -4.45 0.75
C THR A 101 12.49 -2.92 0.75
N ILE A 102 11.32 -2.33 0.52
CA ILE A 102 11.12 -0.88 0.62
C ILE A 102 11.47 -0.40 2.04
N ARG A 103 10.98 -1.10 3.06
CA ARG A 103 11.25 -0.76 4.47
C ARG A 103 12.74 -0.84 4.79
N ASP A 104 13.43 -1.86 4.31
CA ASP A 104 14.87 -2.03 4.52
C ASP A 104 15.66 -0.88 3.87
N ILE A 105 15.29 -0.46 2.68
CA ILE A 105 15.90 0.68 2.00
C ILE A 105 15.70 1.96 2.83
N ARG A 106 14.45 2.20 3.30
CA ARG A 106 14.14 3.34 4.16
C ARG A 106 15.00 3.34 5.42
N ASP A 107 15.08 2.20 6.11
CA ASP A 107 15.79 2.07 7.38
C ASP A 107 17.31 2.20 7.22
N SER A 108 17.83 1.97 6.01
CA SER A 108 19.25 2.21 5.69
C SER A 108 19.59 3.69 5.48
N GLY A 109 18.58 4.58 5.49
CA GLY A 109 18.74 6.01 5.26
C GLY A 109 18.84 6.42 3.80
N LYS A 110 18.64 5.50 2.86
CA LYS A 110 18.64 5.79 1.43
C LYS A 110 17.25 6.21 0.96
N PRO A 111 17.15 6.98 -0.14
CA PRO A 111 15.85 7.26 -0.78
C PRO A 111 15.17 5.96 -1.19
N LYS A 112 13.94 5.76 -0.73
CA LYS A 112 13.18 4.55 -1.04
C LYS A 112 12.21 4.79 -2.19
N PRO A 113 11.92 3.78 -3.02
CA PRO A 113 10.80 3.85 -3.96
C PRO A 113 9.48 3.72 -3.21
N ASP A 114 8.38 4.20 -3.79
CA ASP A 114 7.04 3.97 -3.26
C ASP A 114 6.50 2.60 -3.70
N VAL A 115 6.96 2.11 -4.84
CA VAL A 115 6.53 0.84 -5.43
C VAL A 115 7.75 0.00 -5.74
N TYR A 116 7.69 -1.28 -5.38
CA TYR A 116 8.77 -2.22 -5.63
C TYR A 116 8.22 -3.59 -6.00
N GLU A 117 8.84 -4.21 -6.97
CA GLU A 117 8.51 -5.58 -7.40
C GLU A 117 9.78 -6.42 -7.46
N LEU A 118 9.78 -7.52 -6.73
CA LEU A 118 10.84 -8.53 -6.78
C LEU A 118 10.69 -9.44 -7.99
#